data_c104670ae9fd7fc1b22825fa4e281727
#
_entry.id   c104670ae9fd7fc1b22825fa4e281727
#
_cell.length_a   1.000
_cell.length_b   1.000
_cell.length_c   1.000
_cell.angle_alpha   90.00
_cell.angle_beta   90.00
_cell.angle_gamma   90.00
#
_symmetry.space_group_name_H-M   'P 1'
#
loop_
_entity.id
_entity.type
_entity.pdbx_description
1 polymer ?
#
loop_
_entity_poly.entity_id
_entity_poly.type
_entity_poly.pdbx_seq_one_letter_code
_entity_poly.pdbx_strand_id
1 'polypeptide(L)'
;MSGANLQHLLAMILYMAAVVGIGIYFAGRANKDAESYFLGGRSLGPWVTAFSAEASDMSGYLLMGLPGLAYWTGLADAGWTCIGLAIGTYLNFLIVSKRLRRYSIAVNAFTLPDFFSNRFHEKKKIIMTICSLIIIIFFSVYAAQCLSTCGKLFANLFGFSYGGMMIVAAVFVLVYTFLGGYLAESASDFIQGVVMVTVLVLILILSVVSAGGLNTVIENAKSIDGFFSMVRTATPSTTEVNVFGAGRPYGALSIASCLAWGLGYFGMPQVLLRFMGIRSEHELGRSRRVAIIWVVISMAAAVFIGVVGRSVAGLDYLSNNDAENIFIDAATSYLPPILAGFACAGVLAAAISSSDSYLLISASAVSQNLYRGVFKKDATEKQVMWCSRITLVLITIVAMAIAWNSNSTIFGITSFAWAGFGAAFGPLMLLCLFWKRTTYQGAIAGMVAGGAMVFFWKLVLKPLGGMFGIYELLPAFIFSVIVIVAVSLLTAEPDAQIEAEFDKVKAGKGLQ
;
A
#
# COMPACT_ATOMS: atom_id res chain seq x y z
N MET A 1 3.58 29.66 -18.07
CA MET A 1 3.76 29.23 -16.65
C MET A 1 4.01 30.49 -15.83
N SER A 2 3.35 30.64 -14.69
CA SER A 2 3.65 31.70 -13.72
C SER A 2 5.05 31.48 -13.09
N GLY A 3 5.64 32.56 -12.50
CA GLY A 3 6.91 32.41 -11.78
C GLY A 3 6.81 31.44 -10.60
N ALA A 4 5.64 31.35 -9.96
CA ALA A 4 5.36 30.36 -8.89
C ALA A 4 5.39 28.92 -9.44
N ASN A 5 4.76 28.65 -10.57
CA ASN A 5 4.77 27.32 -11.20
C ASN A 5 6.18 26.87 -11.58
N LEU A 6 7.05 27.79 -12.01
CA LEU A 6 8.44 27.47 -12.30
C LEU A 6 9.21 27.06 -11.04
N GLN A 7 8.95 27.71 -9.90
CA GLN A 7 9.56 27.34 -8.61
C GLN A 7 9.05 26.00 -8.09
N HIS A 8 7.74 25.72 -8.23
CA HIS A 8 7.19 24.38 -7.90
C HIS A 8 7.88 23.31 -8.73
N LEU A 9 7.97 23.50 -10.04
CA LEU A 9 8.60 22.53 -10.94
C LEU A 9 10.08 22.33 -10.62
N LEU A 10 10.82 23.40 -10.32
CA LEU A 10 12.23 23.31 -9.94
C LEU A 10 12.44 22.48 -8.67
N ALA A 11 11.62 22.70 -7.63
CA ALA A 11 11.67 21.92 -6.40
C ALA A 11 11.40 20.43 -6.63
N MET A 12 10.40 20.12 -7.46
CA MET A 12 10.06 18.75 -7.82
C MET A 12 11.17 18.08 -8.65
N ILE A 13 11.78 18.79 -9.60
CA ILE A 13 12.92 18.29 -10.39
C ILE A 13 14.13 18.01 -9.49
N LEU A 14 14.45 18.91 -8.54
CA LEU A 14 15.55 18.71 -7.60
C LEU A 14 15.31 17.47 -6.72
N TYR A 15 14.08 17.31 -6.24
CA TYR A 15 13.71 16.10 -5.51
C TYR A 15 13.87 14.83 -6.36
N MET A 16 13.32 14.81 -7.57
CA MET A 16 13.42 13.66 -8.48
C MET A 16 14.87 13.34 -8.84
N ALA A 17 15.70 14.35 -9.07
CA ALA A 17 17.14 14.17 -9.32
C ALA A 17 17.86 13.52 -8.13
N ALA A 18 17.51 13.90 -6.90
CA ALA A 18 18.03 13.28 -5.69
C ALA A 18 17.65 11.79 -5.60
N VAL A 19 16.38 11.45 -5.86
CA VAL A 19 15.89 10.05 -5.87
C VAL A 19 16.61 9.22 -6.93
N VAL A 20 16.74 9.73 -8.17
CA VAL A 20 17.49 9.04 -9.24
C VAL A 20 18.98 8.88 -8.85
N GLY A 21 19.58 9.89 -8.21
CA GLY A 21 20.94 9.81 -7.68
C GLY A 21 21.15 8.66 -6.70
N ILE A 22 20.19 8.43 -5.80
CA ILE A 22 20.18 7.27 -4.89
C ILE A 22 20.10 5.96 -5.69
N GLY A 23 19.20 5.89 -6.68
CA GLY A 23 19.07 4.74 -7.56
C GLY A 23 20.39 4.37 -8.24
N ILE A 24 21.06 5.36 -8.82
CA ILE A 24 22.38 5.18 -9.48
C ILE A 24 23.45 4.71 -8.48
N TYR A 25 23.50 5.31 -7.29
CA TYR A 25 24.48 4.94 -6.26
C TYR A 25 24.37 3.47 -5.84
N PHE A 26 23.15 2.93 -5.73
CA PHE A 26 22.92 1.54 -5.35
C PHE A 26 22.92 0.56 -6.52
N ALA A 27 22.81 1.02 -7.77
CA ALA A 27 22.70 0.19 -8.97
C ALA A 27 23.83 -0.85 -9.09
N GLY A 28 25.06 -0.47 -8.76
CA GLY A 28 26.21 -1.37 -8.82
C GLY A 28 26.17 -2.51 -7.79
N ARG A 29 25.44 -2.34 -6.68
CA ARG A 29 25.28 -3.37 -5.65
C ARG A 29 24.08 -4.27 -5.94
N ALA A 30 23.00 -3.70 -6.48
CA ALA A 30 21.75 -4.40 -6.78
C ALA A 30 21.90 -5.43 -7.92
N ASN A 31 22.71 -5.12 -8.94
CA ASN A 31 22.80 -5.92 -10.16
C ASN A 31 23.80 -7.09 -10.10
N LYS A 32 24.17 -7.58 -8.92
CA LYS A 32 25.13 -8.72 -8.78
C LYS A 32 24.47 -10.07 -9.06
N ASP A 33 23.32 -10.31 -8.45
CA ASP A 33 22.54 -11.53 -8.57
C ASP A 33 21.07 -11.27 -8.26
N ALA A 34 20.21 -12.27 -8.49
CA ALA A 34 18.77 -12.16 -8.28
C ALA A 34 18.39 -11.91 -6.82
N GLU A 35 19.07 -12.52 -5.85
CA GLU A 35 18.81 -12.30 -4.43
C GLU A 35 19.11 -10.85 -4.04
N SER A 36 20.24 -10.33 -4.48
CA SER A 36 20.63 -8.93 -4.26
C SER A 36 19.64 -7.97 -4.93
N TYR A 37 19.16 -8.30 -6.13
CA TYR A 37 18.22 -7.44 -6.86
C TYR A 37 16.82 -7.41 -6.25
N PHE A 38 16.27 -8.58 -5.83
CA PHE A 38 14.89 -8.69 -5.37
C PHE A 38 14.70 -8.68 -3.85
N LEU A 39 15.74 -8.92 -3.05
CA LEU A 39 15.67 -8.94 -1.58
C LEU A 39 16.84 -8.22 -0.89
N GLY A 40 17.77 -7.62 -1.65
CA GLY A 40 18.87 -6.85 -1.10
C GLY A 40 19.86 -7.64 -0.26
N GLY A 41 19.98 -8.97 -0.49
CA GLY A 41 20.86 -9.84 0.28
C GLY A 41 20.56 -9.86 1.77
N ARG A 42 19.31 -9.58 2.17
CA ARG A 42 18.84 -9.50 3.59
C ARG A 42 19.69 -8.57 4.45
N SER A 43 19.99 -7.38 3.96
CA SER A 43 20.93 -6.44 4.60
C SER A 43 20.26 -5.21 5.24
N LEU A 44 18.92 -5.11 5.21
CA LEU A 44 18.21 -3.93 5.71
C LEU A 44 18.37 -3.74 7.22
N GLY A 45 18.72 -2.51 7.62
CA GLY A 45 18.70 -2.11 9.02
C GLY A 45 17.29 -1.77 9.52
N PRO A 46 17.08 -1.63 10.85
CA PRO A 46 15.75 -1.51 11.44
C PRO A 46 14.99 -0.25 11.05
N TRP A 47 15.67 0.88 10.85
CA TRP A 47 15.05 2.13 10.42
C TRP A 47 14.61 2.07 8.96
N VAL A 48 15.48 1.57 8.08
CA VAL A 48 15.18 1.41 6.66
C VAL A 48 14.03 0.42 6.50
N THR A 49 14.04 -0.71 7.23
CA THR A 49 12.94 -1.69 7.21
C THR A 49 11.61 -1.06 7.61
N ALA A 50 11.58 -0.23 8.67
CA ALA A 50 10.36 0.42 9.13
C ALA A 50 9.84 1.44 8.11
N PHE A 51 10.69 2.39 7.72
CA PHE A 51 10.30 3.46 6.80
C PHE A 51 9.96 2.91 5.41
N SER A 52 10.73 1.95 4.90
CA SER A 52 10.48 1.34 3.60
C SER A 52 9.17 0.52 3.61
N ALA A 53 8.87 -0.20 4.69
CA ALA A 53 7.58 -0.91 4.81
C ALA A 53 6.40 0.06 4.74
N GLU A 54 6.45 1.18 5.48
CA GLU A 54 5.35 2.13 5.55
C GLU A 54 5.29 3.04 4.32
N ALA A 55 6.42 3.57 3.83
CA ALA A 55 6.45 4.46 2.67
C ALA A 55 6.02 3.74 1.39
N SER A 56 6.42 2.47 1.20
CA SER A 56 5.98 1.68 0.03
C SER A 56 4.51 1.26 0.11
N ASP A 57 3.91 1.31 1.30
CA ASP A 57 2.53 0.90 1.53
C ASP A 57 1.53 2.07 1.38
N MET A 58 1.87 3.21 1.97
CA MET A 58 0.92 4.32 2.13
C MET A 58 0.58 5.08 0.85
N SER A 59 1.46 5.12 -0.14
CA SER A 59 1.21 5.70 -1.47
C SER A 59 0.56 7.09 -1.47
N GLY A 60 0.03 7.53 -2.62
CA GLY A 60 -0.82 8.73 -2.73
C GLY A 60 -2.11 8.68 -1.91
N TYR A 61 -2.49 7.49 -1.43
CA TYR A 61 -3.58 7.32 -0.49
C TYR A 61 -3.41 8.18 0.77
N LEU A 62 -2.20 8.22 1.35
CA LEU A 62 -1.94 8.94 2.59
C LEU A 62 -2.05 10.46 2.44
N LEU A 63 -1.53 11.04 1.34
CA LEU A 63 -1.47 12.49 1.17
C LEU A 63 -2.67 13.08 0.44
N MET A 64 -3.40 12.27 -0.33
CA MET A 64 -4.54 12.73 -1.12
C MET A 64 -5.82 11.98 -0.77
N GLY A 65 -5.84 10.65 -0.83
CA GLY A 65 -7.04 9.85 -0.64
C GLY A 65 -7.63 9.96 0.76
N LEU A 66 -6.79 9.88 1.80
CA LEU A 66 -7.23 9.92 3.19
C LEU A 66 -7.70 11.31 3.65
N PRO A 67 -7.00 12.42 3.33
CA PRO A 67 -7.54 13.76 3.55
C PRO A 67 -8.85 14.02 2.81
N GLY A 68 -8.96 13.57 1.55
CA GLY A 68 -10.18 13.67 0.77
C GLY A 68 -11.35 12.93 1.41
N LEU A 69 -11.12 11.69 1.87
CA LEU A 69 -12.13 10.92 2.60
C LEU A 69 -12.59 11.64 3.87
N ALA A 70 -11.64 12.15 4.69
CA ALA A 70 -11.97 12.85 5.94
C ALA A 70 -12.73 14.15 5.70
N TYR A 71 -12.43 14.87 4.64
CA TYR A 71 -13.22 16.05 4.23
C TYR A 71 -14.67 15.68 3.85
N TRP A 72 -14.87 14.52 3.18
CA TRP A 72 -16.15 14.08 2.65
C TRP A 72 -17.06 13.42 3.69
N THR A 73 -16.50 12.64 4.61
CA THR A 73 -17.27 11.79 5.53
C THR A 73 -17.11 12.18 6.99
N GLY A 74 -16.19 13.08 7.29
CA GLY A 74 -15.82 13.40 8.66
C GLY A 74 -14.90 12.34 9.29
N LEU A 75 -14.92 12.29 10.63
CA LEU A 75 -13.98 11.48 11.40
C LEU A 75 -14.30 9.98 11.40
N ALA A 76 -15.56 9.56 11.22
CA ALA A 76 -15.92 8.15 11.43
C ALA A 76 -15.18 7.21 10.46
N ASP A 77 -15.37 7.36 9.17
CA ASP A 77 -14.75 6.49 8.15
C ASP A 77 -13.23 6.56 8.18
N ALA A 78 -12.69 7.77 8.10
CA ALA A 78 -11.25 7.99 8.08
C ALA A 78 -10.59 7.56 9.39
N GLY A 79 -11.17 7.89 10.53
CA GLY A 79 -10.63 7.59 11.85
C GLY A 79 -10.61 6.09 12.16
N TRP A 80 -11.73 5.38 11.96
CA TRP A 80 -11.77 3.93 12.18
C TRP A 80 -10.86 3.17 11.21
N THR A 81 -10.76 3.61 9.95
CA THR A 81 -9.80 3.05 8.98
C THR A 81 -8.37 3.21 9.47
N CYS A 82 -7.98 4.40 9.94
CA CYS A 82 -6.63 4.66 10.48
C CYS A 82 -6.35 3.84 11.75
N ILE A 83 -7.32 3.72 12.66
CA ILE A 83 -7.18 2.87 13.85
C ILE A 83 -6.97 1.41 13.44
N GLY A 84 -7.76 0.92 12.49
CA GLY A 84 -7.60 -0.44 11.95
C GLY A 84 -6.22 -0.67 11.35
N LEU A 85 -5.76 0.25 10.51
CA LEU A 85 -4.43 0.18 9.89
C LEU A 85 -3.31 0.24 10.94
N ALA A 86 -3.37 1.14 11.92
CA ALA A 86 -2.36 1.21 12.98
C ALA A 86 -2.30 -0.06 13.83
N ILE A 87 -3.45 -0.64 14.18
CA ILE A 87 -3.52 -1.93 14.88
C ILE A 87 -2.96 -3.05 14.00
N GLY A 88 -3.32 -3.08 12.71
CA GLY A 88 -2.83 -4.06 11.75
C GLY A 88 -1.32 -4.02 11.59
N THR A 89 -0.74 -2.83 11.40
CA THR A 89 0.72 -2.62 11.36
C THR A 89 1.37 -3.16 12.63
N TYR A 90 0.86 -2.76 13.80
CA TYR A 90 1.43 -3.23 15.08
C TYR A 90 1.40 -4.74 15.19
N LEU A 91 0.27 -5.37 14.90
CA LEU A 91 0.10 -6.83 15.00
C LEU A 91 0.95 -7.56 13.96
N ASN A 92 1.04 -7.05 12.74
CA ASN A 92 1.87 -7.65 11.70
C ASN A 92 3.35 -7.68 12.09
N PHE A 93 3.88 -6.55 12.58
CA PHE A 93 5.24 -6.51 13.13
C PHE A 93 5.42 -7.37 14.39
N LEU A 94 4.39 -7.50 15.23
CA LEU A 94 4.49 -8.24 16.49
C LEU A 94 4.50 -9.75 16.27
N ILE A 95 3.53 -10.25 15.48
CA ILE A 95 3.26 -11.70 15.39
C ILE A 95 3.84 -12.32 14.12
N VAL A 96 3.75 -11.64 12.96
CA VAL A 96 4.16 -12.22 11.68
C VAL A 96 5.66 -12.07 11.43
N SER A 97 6.22 -10.88 11.66
CA SER A 97 7.54 -10.50 11.14
C SER A 97 8.67 -11.48 11.52
N LYS A 98 8.81 -11.85 12.81
CA LYS A 98 9.86 -12.75 13.27
C LYS A 98 9.72 -14.16 12.70
N ARG A 99 8.50 -14.70 12.71
CA ARG A 99 8.25 -16.04 12.17
C ARG A 99 8.46 -16.11 10.67
N LEU A 100 7.98 -15.11 9.93
CA LEU A 100 8.20 -15.03 8.49
C LEU A 100 9.69 -14.90 8.16
N ARG A 101 10.44 -14.08 8.90
CA ARG A 101 11.89 -13.94 8.71
C ARG A 101 12.61 -15.27 8.90
N ARG A 102 12.34 -15.99 9.99
CA ARG A 102 12.91 -17.32 10.28
C ARG A 102 12.50 -18.34 9.22
N TYR A 103 11.21 -18.41 8.90
CA TYR A 103 10.71 -19.38 7.96
C TYR A 103 11.24 -19.16 6.55
N SER A 104 11.33 -17.91 6.10
CA SER A 104 11.88 -17.57 4.78
C SER A 104 13.34 -18.03 4.62
N ILE A 105 14.13 -18.03 5.70
CA ILE A 105 15.49 -18.61 5.70
C ILE A 105 15.42 -20.14 5.65
N ALA A 106 14.60 -20.75 6.52
CA ALA A 106 14.50 -22.20 6.63
C ALA A 106 14.13 -22.87 5.30
N VAL A 107 13.26 -22.22 4.51
CA VAL A 107 12.80 -22.74 3.21
C VAL A 107 13.50 -22.10 2.02
N ASN A 108 14.55 -21.29 2.26
CA ASN A 108 15.33 -20.59 1.23
C ASN A 108 14.46 -19.80 0.24
N ALA A 109 13.56 -18.97 0.76
CA ALA A 109 12.65 -18.16 -0.02
C ALA A 109 13.14 -16.73 -0.17
N PHE A 110 13.14 -16.18 -1.38
CA PHE A 110 13.53 -14.81 -1.71
C PHE A 110 12.33 -13.95 -2.09
N THR A 111 11.25 -14.57 -2.52
CA THR A 111 9.98 -13.92 -2.89
C THR A 111 8.82 -14.51 -2.11
N LEU A 112 7.68 -13.83 -2.11
CA LEU A 112 6.48 -14.36 -1.44
C LEU A 112 5.93 -15.63 -2.13
N PRO A 113 5.88 -15.73 -3.49
CA PRO A 113 5.56 -16.98 -4.16
C PRO A 113 6.51 -18.13 -3.82
N ASP A 114 7.84 -17.86 -3.70
CA ASP A 114 8.79 -18.88 -3.24
C ASP A 114 8.46 -19.34 -1.83
N PHE A 115 8.15 -18.40 -0.92
CA PHE A 115 7.81 -18.72 0.46
C PHE A 115 6.64 -19.68 0.53
N PHE A 116 5.53 -19.37 -0.11
CA PHE A 116 4.36 -20.24 -0.09
C PHE A 116 4.60 -21.57 -0.79
N SER A 117 5.26 -21.59 -1.96
CA SER A 117 5.58 -22.83 -2.67
C SER A 117 6.53 -23.73 -1.88
N ASN A 118 7.60 -23.16 -1.31
CA ASN A 118 8.62 -23.92 -0.59
C ASN A 118 8.11 -24.40 0.79
N ARG A 119 7.22 -23.62 1.46
CA ARG A 119 6.56 -24.02 2.71
C ARG A 119 5.84 -25.37 2.61
N PHE A 120 5.31 -25.70 1.44
CA PHE A 120 4.58 -26.94 1.18
C PHE A 120 5.39 -27.96 0.36
N HIS A 121 6.69 -27.75 0.17
CA HIS A 121 7.58 -28.60 -0.67
C HIS A 121 6.98 -28.87 -2.05
N GLU A 122 6.38 -27.84 -2.65
CA GLU A 122 5.60 -27.96 -3.86
C GLU A 122 6.44 -28.33 -5.10
N LYS A 123 6.15 -29.49 -5.71
CA LYS A 123 6.82 -29.95 -6.95
C LYS A 123 6.17 -29.39 -8.22
N LYS A 124 4.84 -29.22 -8.21
CA LYS A 124 4.05 -28.80 -9.40
C LYS A 124 4.01 -27.29 -9.64
N LYS A 125 4.48 -26.48 -8.70
CA LYS A 125 4.53 -25.01 -8.78
C LYS A 125 3.17 -24.32 -9.02
N ILE A 126 2.06 -24.93 -8.59
CA ILE A 126 0.69 -24.38 -8.72
C ILE A 126 0.50 -23.21 -7.76
N ILE A 127 0.91 -23.36 -6.46
CA ILE A 127 0.87 -22.25 -5.49
C ILE A 127 1.69 -21.06 -6.01
N MET A 128 2.92 -21.32 -6.47
CA MET A 128 3.79 -20.30 -7.04
C MET A 128 3.11 -19.56 -8.20
N THR A 129 2.46 -20.29 -9.08
CA THR A 129 1.76 -19.72 -10.24
C THR A 129 0.57 -18.86 -9.80
N ILE A 130 -0.31 -19.39 -8.93
CA ILE A 130 -1.49 -18.65 -8.45
C ILE A 130 -1.07 -17.40 -7.68
N CYS A 131 -0.09 -17.53 -6.78
CA CYS A 131 0.45 -16.40 -6.03
C CYS A 131 1.00 -15.31 -6.96
N SER A 132 1.76 -15.69 -7.99
CA SER A 132 2.30 -14.75 -8.98
C SER A 132 1.19 -14.06 -9.79
N LEU A 133 0.14 -14.78 -10.18
CA LEU A 133 -1.00 -14.19 -10.90
C LEU A 133 -1.76 -13.18 -10.03
N ILE A 134 -2.00 -13.49 -8.76
CA ILE A 134 -2.63 -12.58 -7.80
C ILE A 134 -1.77 -11.31 -7.64
N ILE A 135 -0.44 -11.45 -7.53
CA ILE A 135 0.49 -10.32 -7.46
C ILE A 135 0.37 -9.43 -8.70
N ILE A 136 0.39 -10.01 -9.90
CA ILE A 136 0.29 -9.26 -11.15
C ILE A 136 -1.03 -8.49 -11.22
N ILE A 137 -2.15 -9.14 -10.90
CA ILE A 137 -3.49 -8.53 -10.98
C ILE A 137 -3.58 -7.33 -10.04
N PHE A 138 -3.34 -7.51 -8.75
CA PHE A 138 -3.58 -6.46 -7.77
C PHE A 138 -2.51 -5.37 -7.76
N PHE A 139 -1.25 -5.69 -8.06
CA PHE A 139 -0.25 -4.64 -8.21
C PHE A 139 -0.39 -3.82 -9.49
N SER A 140 -0.98 -4.38 -10.57
CA SER A 140 -1.36 -3.54 -11.71
C SER A 140 -2.40 -2.49 -11.32
N VAL A 141 -3.36 -2.84 -10.44
CA VAL A 141 -4.35 -1.89 -9.90
C VAL A 141 -3.68 -0.86 -8.97
N TYR A 142 -2.76 -1.31 -8.10
CA TYR A 142 -2.02 -0.40 -7.22
C TYR A 142 -1.10 0.56 -7.99
N ALA A 143 -0.40 0.07 -9.01
CA ALA A 143 0.41 0.92 -9.87
C ALA A 143 -0.46 1.97 -10.60
N ALA A 144 -1.66 1.60 -11.02
CA ALA A 144 -2.62 2.54 -11.59
C ALA A 144 -2.99 3.67 -10.63
N GLN A 145 -3.16 3.38 -9.34
CA GLN A 145 -3.41 4.39 -8.31
C GLN A 145 -2.23 5.38 -8.20
N CYS A 146 -0.98 4.89 -8.21
CA CYS A 146 0.19 5.76 -8.15
C CYS A 146 0.30 6.68 -9.37
N LEU A 147 0.03 6.15 -10.57
CA LEU A 147 0.00 6.94 -11.80
C LEU A 147 -1.13 7.98 -11.79
N SER A 148 -2.31 7.61 -11.28
CA SER A 148 -3.43 8.53 -11.10
C SER A 148 -3.07 9.67 -10.13
N THR A 149 -2.38 9.37 -9.04
CA THR A 149 -1.89 10.37 -8.09
C THR A 149 -0.99 11.41 -8.77
N CYS A 150 -0.01 10.95 -9.55
CA CYS A 150 0.86 11.85 -10.31
C CYS A 150 0.09 12.67 -11.35
N GLY A 151 -0.83 12.03 -12.08
CA GLY A 151 -1.67 12.71 -13.07
C GLY A 151 -2.50 13.83 -12.47
N LYS A 152 -3.17 13.57 -11.33
CA LYS A 152 -3.94 14.58 -10.58
C LYS A 152 -3.06 15.69 -10.02
N LEU A 153 -1.90 15.36 -9.45
CA LEU A 153 -0.95 16.34 -8.92
C LEU A 153 -0.53 17.36 -9.99
N PHE A 154 -0.05 16.89 -11.13
CA PHE A 154 0.43 17.77 -12.18
C PHE A 154 -0.71 18.52 -12.90
N ALA A 155 -1.88 17.91 -13.03
CA ALA A 155 -3.05 18.58 -13.57
C ALA A 155 -3.51 19.73 -12.67
N ASN A 156 -3.55 19.53 -11.35
CA ASN A 156 -3.92 20.56 -10.39
C ASN A 156 -2.87 21.69 -10.35
N LEU A 157 -1.57 21.38 -10.21
CA LEU A 157 -0.53 22.38 -10.04
C LEU A 157 -0.28 23.24 -11.29
N PHE A 158 -0.34 22.64 -12.47
CA PHE A 158 0.14 23.27 -13.70
C PHE A 158 -0.95 23.46 -14.77
N GLY A 159 -2.14 22.90 -14.55
CA GLY A 159 -3.21 22.90 -15.55
C GLY A 159 -2.91 22.03 -16.77
N PHE A 160 -1.97 21.07 -16.66
CA PHE A 160 -1.65 20.16 -17.75
C PHE A 160 -2.72 19.06 -17.88
N SER A 161 -2.76 18.41 -19.05
CA SER A 161 -3.68 17.29 -19.22
C SER A 161 -3.34 16.13 -18.29
N TYR A 162 -4.32 15.62 -17.57
CA TYR A 162 -4.19 14.46 -16.69
C TYR A 162 -3.49 13.27 -17.37
N GLY A 163 -3.98 12.86 -18.55
CA GLY A 163 -3.42 11.71 -19.28
C GLY A 163 -1.98 11.92 -19.72
N GLY A 164 -1.64 13.14 -20.18
CA GLY A 164 -0.27 13.48 -20.57
C GLY A 164 0.70 13.39 -19.38
N MET A 165 0.32 13.91 -18.23
CA MET A 165 1.16 13.88 -17.03
C MET A 165 1.25 12.49 -16.40
N MET A 166 0.19 11.70 -16.47
CA MET A 166 0.21 10.30 -16.08
C MET A 166 1.22 9.49 -16.91
N ILE A 167 1.29 9.72 -18.24
CA ILE A 167 2.29 9.08 -19.11
C ILE A 167 3.71 9.51 -18.74
N VAL A 168 3.94 10.81 -18.51
CA VAL A 168 5.25 11.31 -18.08
C VAL A 168 5.68 10.66 -16.76
N ALA A 169 4.77 10.56 -15.80
CA ALA A 169 5.04 9.87 -14.53
C ALA A 169 5.35 8.38 -14.74
N ALA A 170 4.61 7.70 -15.61
CA ALA A 170 4.85 6.29 -15.94
C ALA A 170 6.26 6.06 -16.53
N VAL A 171 6.69 6.90 -17.46
CA VAL A 171 8.04 6.85 -18.03
C VAL A 171 9.10 7.08 -16.96
N PHE A 172 8.90 8.06 -16.08
CA PHE A 172 9.84 8.35 -15.00
C PHE A 172 9.99 7.16 -14.05
N VAL A 173 8.87 6.59 -13.58
CA VAL A 173 8.86 5.43 -12.68
C VAL A 173 9.56 4.24 -13.33
N LEU A 174 9.29 3.97 -14.62
CA LEU A 174 9.97 2.88 -15.34
C LEU A 174 11.49 3.08 -15.38
N VAL A 175 11.96 4.28 -15.74
CA VAL A 175 13.40 4.57 -15.79
C VAL A 175 14.05 4.39 -14.42
N TYR A 176 13.42 4.90 -13.39
CA TYR A 176 13.91 4.77 -12.02
C TYR A 176 13.97 3.30 -11.55
N THR A 177 12.88 2.54 -11.74
CA THR A 177 12.80 1.13 -11.32
C THR A 177 13.80 0.24 -12.07
N PHE A 178 14.13 0.56 -13.34
CA PHE A 178 15.15 -0.17 -14.09
C PHE A 178 16.56 -0.03 -13.51
N LEU A 179 16.84 1.08 -12.83
CA LEU A 179 18.19 1.38 -12.32
C LEU A 179 18.45 0.75 -10.96
N GLY A 180 17.46 0.70 -10.08
CA GLY A 180 17.70 0.66 -8.65
C GLY A 180 17.67 -0.72 -7.97
N GLY A 181 16.73 -1.61 -8.25
CA GLY A 181 16.49 -2.82 -7.48
C GLY A 181 16.12 -2.54 -6.00
N TYR A 182 15.94 -3.60 -5.22
CA TYR A 182 15.38 -3.55 -3.85
C TYR A 182 16.17 -2.69 -2.85
N LEU A 183 17.51 -2.65 -2.94
CA LEU A 183 18.34 -1.83 -2.02
C LEU A 183 18.18 -0.34 -2.30
N ALA A 184 18.14 0.04 -3.57
CA ALA A 184 17.92 1.44 -3.95
C ALA A 184 16.52 1.89 -3.58
N GLU A 185 15.52 1.08 -3.88
CA GLU A 185 14.13 1.25 -3.47
C GLU A 185 14.05 1.48 -1.95
N SER A 186 14.53 0.54 -1.14
CA SER A 186 14.45 0.63 0.32
C SER A 186 15.21 1.83 0.91
N ALA A 187 16.32 2.24 0.30
CA ALA A 187 17.08 3.42 0.73
C ALA A 187 16.36 4.72 0.36
N SER A 188 15.77 4.80 -0.83
CA SER A 188 14.96 5.96 -1.22
C SER A 188 13.67 6.05 -0.42
N ASP A 189 13.00 4.93 -0.12
CA ASP A 189 11.81 4.87 0.71
C ASP A 189 12.04 5.48 2.11
N PHE A 190 13.23 5.28 2.69
CA PHE A 190 13.57 5.90 3.95
C PHE A 190 13.51 7.43 3.87
N ILE A 191 14.12 8.02 2.83
CA ILE A 191 14.11 9.48 2.62
C ILE A 191 12.69 9.95 2.27
N GLN A 192 12.00 9.22 1.40
CA GLN A 192 10.63 9.50 0.99
C GLN A 192 9.68 9.48 2.17
N GLY A 193 9.79 8.49 3.05
CA GLY A 193 8.99 8.41 4.27
C GLY A 193 9.24 9.56 5.25
N VAL A 194 10.49 10.05 5.36
CA VAL A 194 10.82 11.26 6.14
C VAL A 194 10.16 12.50 5.51
N VAL A 195 10.25 12.64 4.19
CA VAL A 195 9.60 13.77 3.48
C VAL A 195 8.10 13.73 3.69
N MET A 196 7.45 12.56 3.51
CA MET A 196 6.00 12.41 3.64
C MET A 196 5.50 12.86 5.03
N VAL A 197 6.06 12.35 6.12
CA VAL A 197 5.61 12.72 7.46
C VAL A 197 5.89 14.19 7.78
N THR A 198 7.03 14.71 7.30
CA THR A 198 7.40 16.11 7.53
C THR A 198 6.42 17.07 6.85
N VAL A 199 6.10 16.83 5.56
CA VAL A 199 5.18 17.71 4.83
C VAL A 199 3.75 17.57 5.35
N LEU A 200 3.31 16.39 5.77
CA LEU A 200 1.98 16.20 6.38
C LEU A 200 1.83 17.02 7.66
N VAL A 201 2.80 16.92 8.58
CA VAL A 201 2.78 17.67 9.84
C VAL A 201 2.86 19.19 9.59
N LEU A 202 3.74 19.61 8.68
CA LEU A 202 3.88 21.02 8.32
C LEU A 202 2.58 21.60 7.73
N ILE A 203 1.99 20.92 6.76
CA ILE A 203 0.73 21.37 6.13
C ILE A 203 -0.42 21.37 7.14
N LEU A 204 -0.52 20.37 8.01
CA LEU A 204 -1.53 20.39 9.08
C LEU A 204 -1.40 21.63 9.98
N ILE A 205 -0.18 21.92 10.45
CA ILE A 205 0.05 23.09 11.33
C ILE A 205 -0.34 24.38 10.61
N LEU A 206 0.12 24.55 9.38
CA LEU A 206 -0.18 25.76 8.61
C LEU A 206 -1.68 25.89 8.29
N SER A 207 -2.34 24.79 7.96
CA SER A 207 -3.79 24.78 7.72
C SER A 207 -4.58 25.18 8.97
N VAL A 208 -4.20 24.68 10.15
CA VAL A 208 -4.83 25.07 11.41
C VAL A 208 -4.63 26.55 11.71
N VAL A 209 -3.43 27.08 11.51
CA VAL A 209 -3.12 28.51 11.70
C VAL A 209 -3.95 29.36 10.73
N SER A 210 -4.02 28.97 9.45
CA SER A 210 -4.77 29.67 8.42
C SER A 210 -6.29 29.64 8.65
N ALA A 211 -6.80 28.57 9.27
CA ALA A 211 -8.20 28.44 9.66
C ALA A 211 -8.60 29.35 10.87
N GLY A 212 -7.66 30.08 11.45
CA GLY A 212 -7.92 30.91 12.64
C GLY A 212 -7.68 30.16 13.96
N GLY A 213 -7.03 29.03 13.92
CA GLY A 213 -6.65 28.23 15.08
C GLY A 213 -7.52 27.00 15.35
N LEU A 214 -7.07 26.18 16.28
CA LEU A 214 -7.69 24.88 16.58
C LEU A 214 -9.16 25.00 17.03
N ASN A 215 -9.52 26.02 17.80
CA ASN A 215 -10.90 26.22 18.28
C ASN A 215 -11.84 26.46 17.10
N THR A 216 -11.47 27.33 16.16
CA THR A 216 -12.25 27.59 14.95
C THR A 216 -12.47 26.33 14.11
N VAL A 217 -11.43 25.51 13.96
CA VAL A 217 -11.54 24.22 13.25
C VAL A 217 -12.53 23.28 13.97
N ILE A 218 -12.44 23.15 15.29
CA ILE A 218 -13.33 22.29 16.07
C ILE A 218 -14.77 22.77 16.03
N GLU A 219 -15.00 24.08 16.15
CA GLU A 219 -16.33 24.67 16.05
C GLU A 219 -16.95 24.45 14.69
N ASN A 220 -16.19 24.69 13.61
CA ASN A 220 -16.64 24.43 12.24
C ASN A 220 -16.97 22.93 12.05
N ALA A 221 -16.08 22.02 12.47
CA ALA A 221 -16.30 20.59 12.33
C ALA A 221 -17.54 20.11 13.14
N LYS A 222 -17.81 20.69 14.31
CA LYS A 222 -19.00 20.39 15.13
C LYS A 222 -20.29 20.98 14.58
N SER A 223 -20.22 22.04 13.78
CA SER A 223 -21.40 22.66 13.17
C SER A 223 -22.10 21.76 12.15
N ILE A 224 -21.38 20.75 11.62
CA ILE A 224 -21.93 19.75 10.69
C ILE A 224 -22.32 18.52 11.49
N ASP A 225 -23.61 18.17 11.46
CA ASP A 225 -24.14 17.02 12.22
C ASP A 225 -23.46 15.71 11.79
N GLY A 226 -22.83 15.03 12.75
CA GLY A 226 -22.11 13.76 12.54
C GLY A 226 -20.69 13.88 12.01
N PHE A 227 -20.22 15.05 11.56
CA PHE A 227 -18.92 15.20 10.94
C PHE A 227 -17.74 14.99 11.92
N PHE A 228 -17.80 15.60 13.08
CA PHE A 228 -16.81 15.47 14.16
C PHE A 228 -17.19 14.40 15.19
N SER A 229 -17.57 13.22 14.70
CA SER A 229 -18.03 12.09 15.51
C SER A 229 -17.42 10.78 15.04
N MET A 230 -17.11 9.88 15.98
CA MET A 230 -16.64 8.52 15.65
C MET A 230 -17.80 7.50 15.53
N VAL A 231 -19.02 7.88 15.92
CA VAL A 231 -20.21 7.01 15.91
C VAL A 231 -21.34 7.54 15.04
N ARG A 232 -21.10 8.65 14.36
CA ARG A 232 -21.98 9.23 13.34
C ARG A 232 -21.12 9.67 12.16
N THR A 233 -21.68 9.71 10.97
CA THR A 233 -21.01 10.18 9.76
C THR A 233 -21.88 11.21 9.05
N ALA A 234 -21.25 12.20 8.44
CA ALA A 234 -21.87 13.12 7.51
C ALA A 234 -21.36 12.79 6.11
N THR A 235 -22.21 12.83 5.12
CA THR A 235 -21.83 12.68 3.71
C THR A 235 -22.43 13.82 2.89
N PRO A 236 -21.81 14.20 1.76
CA PRO A 236 -22.41 15.17 0.85
C PRO A 236 -23.83 14.75 0.46
N SER A 237 -24.74 15.71 0.35
CA SER A 237 -26.11 15.47 -0.11
C SER A 237 -26.11 14.94 -1.53
N THR A 238 -27.00 13.98 -1.81
CA THR A 238 -27.22 13.49 -3.18
C THR A 238 -28.32 14.25 -3.92
N THR A 239 -29.06 15.11 -3.20
CA THR A 239 -30.20 15.87 -3.71
C THR A 239 -29.93 17.35 -3.84
N GLU A 240 -29.03 17.90 -3.02
CA GLU A 240 -28.69 19.30 -2.98
C GLU A 240 -27.19 19.49 -3.24
N VAL A 241 -26.84 20.46 -4.05
CA VAL A 241 -25.44 20.78 -4.39
C VAL A 241 -24.78 21.56 -3.27
N ASN A 242 -23.54 21.26 -2.95
CA ASN A 242 -22.74 21.95 -1.93
C ASN A 242 -23.35 21.93 -0.51
N VAL A 243 -24.04 20.85 -0.13
CA VAL A 243 -24.63 20.68 1.20
C VAL A 243 -24.27 19.31 1.75
N PHE A 244 -24.01 19.23 3.06
CA PHE A 244 -23.96 17.95 3.75
C PHE A 244 -25.38 17.47 4.05
N GLY A 245 -25.62 16.17 3.85
CA GLY A 245 -26.82 15.51 4.32
C GLY A 245 -26.85 15.43 5.84
N ALA A 246 -28.02 15.07 6.41
CA ALA A 246 -28.15 14.84 7.84
C ALA A 246 -27.19 13.74 8.31
N GLY A 247 -26.61 13.94 9.49
CA GLY A 247 -25.72 12.95 10.11
C GLY A 247 -26.43 11.62 10.36
N ARG A 248 -25.78 10.52 9.98
CA ARG A 248 -26.32 9.16 10.11
C ARG A 248 -25.58 8.37 11.18
N PRO A 249 -26.21 7.44 11.90
CA PRO A 249 -25.53 6.54 12.81
C PRO A 249 -24.47 5.72 12.08
N TYR A 250 -23.28 5.64 12.68
CA TYR A 250 -22.19 4.79 12.20
C TYR A 250 -22.16 3.52 13.04
N GLY A 251 -22.80 2.45 12.52
CA GLY A 251 -23.07 1.24 13.28
C GLY A 251 -21.84 0.36 13.50
N ALA A 252 -21.96 -0.60 14.42
CA ALA A 252 -20.88 -1.53 14.77
C ALA A 252 -20.34 -2.31 13.55
N LEU A 253 -21.19 -2.65 12.58
CA LEU A 253 -20.78 -3.34 11.35
C LEU A 253 -19.89 -2.45 10.48
N SER A 254 -20.21 -1.15 10.36
CA SER A 254 -19.37 -0.19 9.63
C SER A 254 -18.02 0.01 10.32
N ILE A 255 -18.03 0.11 11.67
CA ILE A 255 -16.81 0.19 12.46
C ILE A 255 -15.92 -1.06 12.24
N ALA A 256 -16.51 -2.26 12.36
CA ALA A 256 -15.79 -3.51 12.12
C ALA A 256 -15.24 -3.58 10.69
N SER A 257 -16.00 -3.09 9.72
CA SER A 257 -15.60 -2.99 8.31
C SER A 257 -14.37 -2.10 8.12
N CYS A 258 -14.32 -0.93 8.76
CA CYS A 258 -13.17 -0.03 8.71
C CYS A 258 -11.97 -0.58 9.48
N LEU A 259 -12.18 -1.17 10.66
CA LEU A 259 -11.11 -1.84 11.41
C LEU A 259 -10.48 -3.00 10.63
N ALA A 260 -11.26 -3.67 9.77
CA ALA A 260 -10.78 -4.76 8.93
C ALA A 260 -9.69 -4.34 7.92
N TRP A 261 -9.50 -3.03 7.65
CA TRP A 261 -8.36 -2.56 6.85
C TRP A 261 -7.03 -3.07 7.42
N GLY A 262 -6.91 -3.17 8.74
CA GLY A 262 -5.73 -3.73 9.40
C GLY A 262 -5.42 -5.18 9.05
N LEU A 263 -6.43 -5.99 8.67
CA LEU A 263 -6.23 -7.37 8.23
C LEU A 263 -5.42 -7.46 6.93
N GLY A 264 -5.47 -6.43 6.11
CA GLY A 264 -4.72 -6.35 4.86
C GLY A 264 -3.21 -6.50 5.06
N TYR A 265 -2.65 -5.96 6.14
CA TYR A 265 -1.22 -6.02 6.42
C TYR A 265 -0.65 -7.44 6.45
N PHE A 266 -1.43 -8.42 6.87
CA PHE A 266 -0.99 -9.81 6.89
C PHE A 266 -0.78 -10.40 5.49
N GLY A 267 -1.32 -9.76 4.46
CA GLY A 267 -1.23 -10.21 3.06
C GLY A 267 -0.43 -9.30 2.13
N MET A 268 0.05 -8.13 2.59
CA MET A 268 0.69 -7.15 1.71
C MET A 268 2.13 -7.53 1.34
N PRO A 269 2.41 -7.90 0.06
CA PRO A 269 3.71 -8.44 -0.33
C PRO A 269 4.87 -7.48 -0.07
N GLN A 270 4.72 -6.17 -0.34
CA GLN A 270 5.77 -5.18 -0.12
C GLN A 270 6.18 -5.08 1.35
N VAL A 271 5.22 -5.15 2.29
CA VAL A 271 5.50 -5.11 3.74
C VAL A 271 6.16 -6.42 4.19
N LEU A 272 5.62 -7.56 3.77
CA LEU A 272 6.13 -8.88 4.12
C LEU A 272 7.56 -9.11 3.64
N LEU A 273 7.91 -8.61 2.44
CA LEU A 273 9.27 -8.67 1.92
C LEU A 273 10.27 -7.87 2.77
N ARG A 274 9.87 -6.73 3.38
CA ARG A 274 10.74 -5.98 4.29
C ARG A 274 11.09 -6.80 5.54
N PHE A 275 10.16 -7.62 6.03
CA PHE A 275 10.45 -8.56 7.12
C PHE A 275 11.41 -9.67 6.71
N MET A 276 11.29 -10.16 5.47
CA MET A 276 12.23 -11.16 4.93
C MET A 276 13.62 -10.56 4.67
N GLY A 277 13.70 -9.28 4.29
CA GLY A 277 14.92 -8.56 3.90
C GLY A 277 15.72 -7.95 5.06
N ILE A 278 15.20 -7.94 6.29
CA ILE A 278 15.93 -7.40 7.45
C ILE A 278 17.14 -8.25 7.81
N ARG A 279 18.25 -7.63 8.21
CA ARG A 279 19.51 -8.33 8.52
C ARG A 279 19.43 -9.22 9.77
N SER A 280 18.65 -8.82 10.77
CA SER A 280 18.48 -9.59 12.01
C SER A 280 17.06 -9.53 12.55
N GLU A 281 16.53 -10.67 13.01
CA GLU A 281 15.20 -10.73 13.64
C GLU A 281 15.11 -9.94 14.96
N HIS A 282 16.23 -9.74 15.64
CA HIS A 282 16.28 -8.98 16.89
C HIS A 282 15.97 -7.49 16.67
N GLU A 283 16.20 -6.99 15.46
CA GLU A 283 15.95 -5.60 15.09
C GLU A 283 14.47 -5.32 14.75
N LEU A 284 13.66 -6.35 14.50
CA LEU A 284 12.23 -6.19 14.19
C LEU A 284 11.45 -5.50 15.30
N GLY A 285 11.85 -5.69 16.57
CA GLY A 285 11.24 -4.95 17.69
C GLY A 285 11.51 -3.44 17.67
N ARG A 286 12.66 -3.01 17.12
CA ARG A 286 12.99 -1.60 16.89
C ARG A 286 12.23 -1.08 15.69
N SER A 287 12.22 -1.82 14.58
CA SER A 287 11.44 -1.48 13.37
C SER A 287 9.97 -1.27 13.70
N ARG A 288 9.34 -2.16 14.48
CA ARG A 288 7.95 -2.01 14.92
C ARG A 288 7.69 -0.68 15.62
N ARG A 289 8.54 -0.28 16.58
CA ARG A 289 8.37 0.99 17.30
C ARG A 289 8.44 2.19 16.38
N VAL A 290 9.41 2.18 15.46
CA VAL A 290 9.58 3.24 14.47
C VAL A 290 8.38 3.30 13.52
N ALA A 291 7.96 2.16 12.96
CA ALA A 291 6.82 2.07 12.05
C ALA A 291 5.52 2.59 12.69
N ILE A 292 5.22 2.17 13.94
CA ILE A 292 4.00 2.61 14.63
C ILE A 292 3.99 4.10 14.91
N ILE A 293 5.11 4.68 15.36
CA ILE A 293 5.21 6.13 15.57
C ILE A 293 4.95 6.87 14.25
N TRP A 294 5.57 6.42 13.17
CA TRP A 294 5.41 6.99 11.85
C TRP A 294 3.94 6.91 11.36
N VAL A 295 3.32 5.73 11.46
CA VAL A 295 1.94 5.47 11.04
C VAL A 295 0.96 6.36 11.81
N VAL A 296 1.07 6.40 13.14
CA VAL A 296 0.15 7.19 13.97
C VAL A 296 0.24 8.69 13.66
N ILE A 297 1.47 9.22 13.53
CA ILE A 297 1.65 10.64 13.23
C ILE A 297 1.15 10.97 11.84
N SER A 298 1.55 10.21 10.83
CA SER A 298 1.23 10.51 9.44
C SER A 298 -0.26 10.36 9.13
N MET A 299 -0.90 9.30 9.62
CA MET A 299 -2.33 9.10 9.43
C MET A 299 -3.18 10.12 10.20
N ALA A 300 -2.83 10.44 11.44
CA ALA A 300 -3.50 11.49 12.18
C ALA A 300 -3.39 12.83 11.45
N ALA A 301 -2.18 13.19 10.98
CA ALA A 301 -1.99 14.42 10.22
C ALA A 301 -2.85 14.43 8.94
N ALA A 302 -2.88 13.34 8.19
CA ALA A 302 -3.67 13.21 6.96
C ALA A 302 -5.19 13.39 7.21
N VAL A 303 -5.74 12.71 8.22
CA VAL A 303 -7.16 12.84 8.59
C VAL A 303 -7.48 14.27 9.02
N PHE A 304 -6.65 14.86 9.88
CA PHE A 304 -6.91 16.22 10.34
C PHE A 304 -6.70 17.27 9.26
N ILE A 305 -5.85 17.07 8.24
CA ILE A 305 -5.79 17.93 7.05
C ILE A 305 -7.15 17.96 6.35
N GLY A 306 -7.83 16.82 6.20
CA GLY A 306 -9.18 16.78 5.62
C GLY A 306 -10.22 17.51 6.46
N VAL A 307 -10.18 17.33 7.80
CA VAL A 307 -11.09 18.02 8.75
C VAL A 307 -10.85 19.54 8.73
N VAL A 308 -9.58 19.97 8.73
CA VAL A 308 -9.22 21.40 8.67
C VAL A 308 -9.56 21.98 7.30
N GLY A 309 -9.34 21.21 6.22
CA GLY A 309 -9.69 21.59 4.85
C GLY A 309 -11.16 22.00 4.73
N ARG A 310 -12.03 21.37 5.52
CA ARG A 310 -13.44 21.75 5.62
C ARG A 310 -13.64 23.18 6.14
N SER A 311 -12.84 23.64 7.09
CA SER A 311 -12.90 25.02 7.61
C SER A 311 -12.34 26.04 6.66
N VAL A 312 -11.40 25.68 5.82
CA VAL A 312 -10.66 26.58 4.91
C VAL A 312 -11.29 26.62 3.53
N ALA A 313 -11.53 25.46 2.92
CA ALA A 313 -12.06 25.34 1.57
C ALA A 313 -13.61 25.36 1.54
N GLY A 314 -14.26 25.42 2.67
CA GLY A 314 -15.73 25.48 2.74
C GLY A 314 -16.37 24.27 2.04
N LEU A 315 -17.23 24.51 1.06
CA LEU A 315 -18.00 23.49 0.32
C LEU A 315 -17.50 23.25 -1.11
N ASP A 316 -16.35 23.82 -1.48
CA ASP A 316 -15.90 23.87 -2.87
C ASP A 316 -15.69 22.49 -3.49
N TYR A 317 -15.24 21.52 -2.69
CA TYR A 317 -14.97 20.16 -3.17
C TYR A 317 -16.16 19.18 -3.04
N LEU A 318 -17.32 19.62 -2.50
CA LEU A 318 -18.48 18.73 -2.38
C LEU A 318 -19.12 18.41 -3.73
N SER A 319 -19.15 19.38 -4.65
CA SER A 319 -19.77 19.22 -5.98
C SER A 319 -18.87 18.52 -7.00
N ASN A 320 -17.56 18.67 -6.89
CA ASN A 320 -16.60 18.29 -7.93
C ASN A 320 -15.86 16.97 -7.65
N ASN A 321 -16.07 16.34 -6.50
CA ASN A 321 -15.32 15.16 -6.06
C ASN A 321 -13.79 15.36 -6.04
N ASP A 322 -13.33 16.59 -5.91
CA ASP A 322 -11.91 16.98 -5.96
C ASP A 322 -11.25 17.10 -4.58
N ALA A 323 -11.93 16.59 -3.53
CA ALA A 323 -11.42 16.65 -2.16
C ALA A 323 -10.03 16.01 -1.98
N GLU A 324 -9.64 15.10 -2.88
CA GLU A 324 -8.31 14.52 -2.90
C GLU A 324 -7.20 15.55 -3.19
N ASN A 325 -7.52 16.75 -3.71
CA ASN A 325 -6.56 17.81 -3.95
C ASN A 325 -6.31 18.71 -2.73
N ILE A 326 -7.05 18.56 -1.63
CA ILE A 326 -6.97 19.42 -0.44
C ILE A 326 -5.54 19.62 0.06
N PHE A 327 -4.72 18.57 0.08
CA PHE A 327 -3.31 18.67 0.49
C PHE A 327 -2.51 19.58 -0.44
N ILE A 328 -2.70 19.45 -1.76
CA ILE A 328 -1.99 20.21 -2.78
C ILE A 328 -2.38 21.70 -2.68
N ASP A 329 -3.68 21.95 -2.55
CA ASP A 329 -4.21 23.31 -2.47
C ASP A 329 -3.78 24.00 -1.18
N ALA A 330 -3.77 23.29 -0.06
CA ALA A 330 -3.21 23.78 1.20
C ALA A 330 -1.71 24.11 1.07
N ALA A 331 -0.93 23.23 0.43
CA ALA A 331 0.50 23.46 0.24
C ALA A 331 0.75 24.71 -0.62
N THR A 332 0.03 24.89 -1.70
CA THR A 332 0.19 26.04 -2.62
C THR A 332 -0.36 27.34 -2.05
N SER A 333 -1.34 27.27 -1.16
CA SER A 333 -1.96 28.45 -0.53
C SER A 333 -1.16 28.99 0.66
N TYR A 334 -0.48 28.12 1.42
CA TYR A 334 0.13 28.51 2.70
C TYR A 334 1.66 28.59 2.66
N LEU A 335 2.30 28.01 1.66
CA LEU A 335 3.76 28.00 1.54
C LEU A 335 4.25 28.92 0.41
N PRO A 336 5.44 29.53 0.58
CA PRO A 336 6.15 30.13 -0.54
C PRO A 336 6.34 29.10 -1.67
N PRO A 337 6.32 29.52 -2.97
CA PRO A 337 6.25 28.61 -4.08
C PRO A 337 7.30 27.48 -4.09
N ILE A 338 8.56 27.79 -3.72
CA ILE A 338 9.60 26.75 -3.68
C ILE A 338 9.32 25.70 -2.60
N LEU A 339 8.83 26.10 -1.42
CA LEU A 339 8.48 25.18 -0.33
C LEU A 339 7.19 24.41 -0.62
N ALA A 340 6.22 25.05 -1.28
CA ALA A 340 5.03 24.38 -1.80
C ALA A 340 5.41 23.28 -2.82
N GLY A 341 6.37 23.57 -3.69
CA GLY A 341 6.92 22.57 -4.60
C GLY A 341 7.56 21.38 -3.89
N PHE A 342 8.31 21.60 -2.79
CA PHE A 342 8.83 20.50 -1.96
C PHE A 342 7.73 19.75 -1.20
N ALA A 343 6.68 20.43 -0.72
CA ALA A 343 5.53 19.75 -0.11
C ALA A 343 4.79 18.87 -1.14
N CYS A 344 4.58 19.36 -2.35
CA CYS A 344 4.00 18.60 -3.46
C CYS A 344 4.93 17.47 -3.93
N ALA A 345 6.26 17.64 -3.82
CA ALA A 345 7.19 16.53 -4.03
C ALA A 345 7.00 15.39 -3.01
N GLY A 346 6.40 15.65 -1.83
CA GLY A 346 5.94 14.60 -0.91
C GLY A 346 4.86 13.69 -1.51
N VAL A 347 3.97 14.23 -2.37
CA VAL A 347 2.99 13.42 -3.11
C VAL A 347 3.69 12.55 -4.16
N LEU A 348 4.70 13.09 -4.85
CA LEU A 348 5.55 12.29 -5.75
C LEU A 348 6.32 11.22 -4.98
N ALA A 349 6.87 11.55 -3.80
CA ALA A 349 7.54 10.61 -2.93
C ALA A 349 6.65 9.41 -2.64
N ALA A 350 5.43 9.67 -2.20
CA ALA A 350 4.44 8.64 -1.90
C ALA A 350 4.07 7.78 -3.12
N ALA A 351 3.89 8.38 -4.29
CA ALA A 351 3.56 7.67 -5.51
C ALA A 351 4.74 6.83 -6.04
N ILE A 352 5.97 7.36 -5.98
CA ILE A 352 7.17 6.68 -6.51
C ILE A 352 7.58 5.52 -5.60
N SER A 353 7.67 5.73 -4.26
CA SER A 353 8.03 4.67 -3.29
C SER A 353 7.13 3.45 -3.39
N SER A 354 5.86 3.69 -3.63
CA SER A 354 4.89 2.59 -3.76
C SER A 354 4.95 1.95 -5.14
N SER A 355 5.01 2.75 -6.21
CA SER A 355 4.97 2.20 -7.58
C SER A 355 6.20 1.38 -7.92
N ASP A 356 7.41 1.75 -7.50
CA ASP A 356 8.62 0.97 -7.76
C ASP A 356 8.59 -0.37 -7.00
N SER A 357 8.10 -0.39 -5.75
CA SER A 357 7.86 -1.63 -5.01
C SER A 357 6.88 -2.56 -5.73
N TYR A 358 5.74 -2.04 -6.15
CA TYR A 358 4.71 -2.85 -6.82
C TYR A 358 5.20 -3.41 -8.16
N LEU A 359 5.90 -2.59 -8.93
CA LEU A 359 6.47 -2.99 -10.21
C LEU A 359 7.61 -4.00 -10.03
N LEU A 360 8.51 -3.80 -9.07
CA LEU A 360 9.63 -4.70 -8.81
C LEU A 360 9.15 -6.07 -8.35
N ILE A 361 8.19 -6.12 -7.42
CA ILE A 361 7.61 -7.39 -6.93
C ILE A 361 6.86 -8.11 -8.04
N SER A 362 6.10 -7.39 -8.86
CA SER A 362 5.41 -7.99 -10.01
C SER A 362 6.39 -8.52 -11.06
N ALA A 363 7.44 -7.78 -11.32
CA ALA A 363 8.50 -8.22 -12.24
C ALA A 363 9.23 -9.47 -11.71
N SER A 364 9.47 -9.56 -10.40
CA SER A 364 10.03 -10.77 -9.78
C SER A 364 9.08 -11.97 -9.87
N ALA A 365 7.79 -11.74 -9.64
CA ALA A 365 6.78 -12.79 -9.75
C ALA A 365 6.72 -13.39 -11.16
N VAL A 366 6.85 -12.57 -12.20
CA VAL A 366 6.91 -13.07 -13.58
C VAL A 366 8.25 -13.68 -13.90
N SER A 367 9.36 -12.97 -13.66
CA SER A 367 10.67 -13.37 -14.16
C SER A 367 11.30 -14.49 -13.34
N GLN A 368 11.26 -14.41 -12.01
CA GLN A 368 11.82 -15.45 -11.14
C GLN A 368 10.85 -16.61 -10.93
N ASN A 369 9.62 -16.30 -10.58
CA ASN A 369 8.69 -17.34 -10.15
C ASN A 369 8.02 -18.05 -11.35
N LEU A 370 7.47 -17.31 -12.32
CA LEU A 370 6.83 -17.94 -13.48
C LEU A 370 7.86 -18.35 -14.54
N TYR A 371 8.67 -17.42 -15.05
CA TYR A 371 9.56 -17.72 -16.16
C TYR A 371 10.65 -18.73 -15.77
N ARG A 372 11.45 -18.44 -14.74
CA ARG A 372 12.53 -19.34 -14.28
C ARG A 372 12.00 -20.52 -13.45
N GLY A 373 11.02 -20.27 -12.55
CA GLY A 373 10.52 -21.29 -11.63
C GLY A 373 9.61 -22.35 -12.27
N VAL A 374 8.84 -21.96 -13.30
CA VAL A 374 7.85 -22.83 -13.94
C VAL A 374 8.22 -23.18 -15.38
N PHE A 375 8.48 -22.18 -16.26
CA PHE A 375 8.59 -22.40 -17.70
C PHE A 375 10.01 -22.78 -18.16
N LYS A 376 11.06 -22.16 -17.61
CA LYS A 376 12.43 -22.35 -18.06
C LYS A 376 13.42 -22.41 -16.91
N LYS A 377 13.55 -23.58 -16.28
CA LYS A 377 14.39 -23.79 -15.07
C LYS A 377 15.87 -23.49 -15.26
N ASP A 378 16.37 -23.58 -16.49
CA ASP A 378 17.75 -23.30 -16.91
C ASP A 378 17.94 -21.87 -17.44
N ALA A 379 16.99 -20.97 -17.18
CA ALA A 379 17.09 -19.59 -17.60
C ALA A 379 18.32 -18.90 -17.00
N THR A 380 19.12 -18.25 -17.85
CA THR A 380 20.28 -17.48 -17.41
C THR A 380 19.86 -16.20 -16.71
N GLU A 381 20.71 -15.64 -15.84
CA GLU A 381 20.45 -14.36 -15.17
C GLU A 381 20.09 -13.25 -16.16
N LYS A 382 20.77 -13.21 -17.32
CA LYS A 382 20.47 -12.25 -18.39
C LYS A 382 19.05 -12.40 -18.94
N GLN A 383 18.58 -13.62 -19.14
CA GLN A 383 17.21 -13.88 -19.60
C GLN A 383 16.17 -13.49 -18.57
N VAL A 384 16.42 -13.78 -17.28
CA VAL A 384 15.55 -13.38 -16.17
C VAL A 384 15.46 -11.86 -16.07
N MET A 385 16.58 -11.15 -16.16
CA MET A 385 16.61 -9.68 -16.15
C MET A 385 15.88 -9.04 -17.34
N TRP A 386 16.01 -9.62 -18.54
CA TRP A 386 15.23 -9.17 -19.71
C TRP A 386 13.74 -9.42 -19.54
N CYS A 387 13.36 -10.61 -19.05
CA CYS A 387 11.96 -10.91 -18.72
C CYS A 387 11.39 -9.91 -17.71
N SER A 388 12.16 -9.60 -16.64
CA SER A 388 11.79 -8.59 -15.65
C SER A 388 11.52 -7.22 -16.30
N ARG A 389 12.41 -6.73 -17.14
CA ARG A 389 12.28 -5.43 -17.83
C ARG A 389 11.06 -5.36 -18.75
N ILE A 390 10.80 -6.41 -19.51
CA ILE A 390 9.61 -6.49 -20.37
C ILE A 390 8.35 -6.48 -19.51
N THR A 391 8.35 -7.22 -18.41
CA THR A 391 7.22 -7.26 -17.47
C THR A 391 6.93 -5.89 -16.87
N LEU A 392 7.94 -5.14 -16.47
CA LEU A 392 7.79 -3.77 -15.96
C LEU A 392 7.06 -2.88 -16.96
N VAL A 393 7.46 -2.93 -18.23
CA VAL A 393 6.80 -2.15 -19.30
C VAL A 393 5.34 -2.59 -19.47
N LEU A 394 5.08 -3.89 -19.55
CA LEU A 394 3.72 -4.41 -19.77
C LEU A 394 2.78 -4.06 -18.61
N ILE A 395 3.22 -4.22 -17.36
CA ILE A 395 2.41 -3.88 -16.18
C ILE A 395 2.15 -2.38 -16.14
N THR A 396 3.13 -1.55 -16.48
CA THR A 396 2.94 -0.09 -16.53
C THR A 396 1.91 0.31 -17.60
N ILE A 397 1.91 -0.35 -18.77
CA ILE A 397 0.89 -0.12 -19.81
C ILE A 397 -0.51 -0.50 -19.29
N VAL A 398 -0.63 -1.64 -18.62
CA VAL A 398 -1.91 -2.07 -18.01
C VAL A 398 -2.34 -1.09 -16.93
N ALA A 399 -1.42 -0.64 -16.08
CA ALA A 399 -1.69 0.34 -15.03
C ALA A 399 -2.16 1.69 -15.62
N MET A 400 -1.54 2.17 -16.71
CA MET A 400 -2.01 3.36 -17.42
C MET A 400 -3.43 3.19 -17.98
N ALA A 401 -3.74 2.03 -18.53
CA ALA A 401 -5.08 1.76 -19.04
C ALA A 401 -6.13 1.77 -17.92
N ILE A 402 -5.83 1.19 -16.76
CA ILE A 402 -6.71 1.23 -15.57
C ILE A 402 -6.87 2.67 -15.05
N ALA A 403 -5.76 3.42 -14.97
CA ALA A 403 -5.74 4.80 -14.47
C ALA A 403 -6.34 5.83 -15.44
N TRP A 404 -6.72 5.44 -16.66
CA TRP A 404 -7.16 6.38 -17.70
C TRP A 404 -8.38 7.21 -17.29
N ASN A 405 -9.25 6.66 -16.45
CA ASN A 405 -10.41 7.37 -15.93
C ASN A 405 -10.02 8.28 -14.77
N SER A 406 -9.90 9.59 -15.03
CA SER A 406 -9.57 10.61 -14.03
C SER A 406 -10.61 10.77 -12.91
N ASN A 407 -11.86 10.31 -13.12
CA ASN A 407 -12.92 10.37 -12.11
C ASN A 407 -12.80 9.29 -11.03
N SER A 408 -11.92 8.32 -11.20
CA SER A 408 -11.67 7.32 -10.16
C SER A 408 -10.95 7.96 -8.97
N THR A 409 -11.42 7.66 -7.75
CA THR A 409 -10.76 8.14 -6.55
C THR A 409 -9.53 7.30 -6.21
N ILE A 410 -8.48 7.94 -5.72
CA ILE A 410 -7.26 7.29 -5.22
C ILE A 410 -7.63 6.30 -4.10
N PHE A 411 -8.50 6.74 -3.16
CA PHE A 411 -9.01 5.89 -2.10
C PHE A 411 -9.72 4.64 -2.63
N GLY A 412 -10.57 4.78 -3.65
CA GLY A 412 -11.35 3.68 -4.22
C GLY A 412 -10.50 2.64 -4.94
N ILE A 413 -9.47 3.06 -5.67
CA ILE A 413 -8.53 2.16 -6.35
C ILE A 413 -7.68 1.41 -5.31
N THR A 414 -7.15 2.15 -4.33
CA THR A 414 -6.34 1.58 -3.24
C THR A 414 -7.11 0.53 -2.46
N SER A 415 -8.34 0.83 -2.03
CA SER A 415 -9.15 -0.07 -1.23
C SER A 415 -9.38 -1.42 -1.90
N PHE A 416 -9.60 -1.43 -3.21
CA PHE A 416 -9.82 -2.66 -3.95
C PHE A 416 -8.58 -3.55 -4.02
N ALA A 417 -7.42 -2.99 -4.35
CA ALA A 417 -6.18 -3.75 -4.41
C ALA A 417 -5.73 -4.23 -3.03
N TRP A 418 -5.92 -3.40 -1.99
CA TRP A 418 -5.69 -3.75 -0.59
C TRP A 418 -6.52 -4.95 -0.15
N ALA A 419 -7.83 -4.94 -0.47
CA ALA A 419 -8.71 -6.06 -0.17
C ALA A 419 -8.25 -7.35 -0.88
N GLY A 420 -7.81 -7.24 -2.13
CA GLY A 420 -7.35 -8.37 -2.91
C GLY A 420 -6.18 -9.11 -2.29
N PHE A 421 -5.13 -8.38 -1.93
CA PHE A 421 -3.97 -8.97 -1.24
C PHE A 421 -4.33 -9.44 0.17
N GLY A 422 -5.03 -8.61 0.93
CA GLY A 422 -5.42 -8.93 2.30
C GLY A 422 -6.22 -10.22 2.39
N ALA A 423 -7.19 -10.43 1.51
CA ALA A 423 -8.04 -11.61 1.51
C ALA A 423 -7.37 -12.86 0.90
N ALA A 424 -6.53 -12.69 -0.13
CA ALA A 424 -5.87 -13.83 -0.77
C ALA A 424 -4.69 -14.37 0.04
N PHE A 425 -3.86 -13.47 0.58
CA PHE A 425 -2.61 -13.87 1.24
C PHE A 425 -2.66 -13.79 2.76
N GLY A 426 -3.46 -12.86 3.35
CA GLY A 426 -3.49 -12.66 4.80
C GLY A 426 -3.87 -13.91 5.60
N PRO A 427 -5.02 -14.55 5.32
CA PRO A 427 -5.39 -15.79 5.97
C PRO A 427 -4.36 -16.89 5.79
N LEU A 428 -3.84 -17.05 4.57
CA LEU A 428 -2.83 -18.07 4.29
C LEU A 428 -1.53 -17.79 5.04
N MET A 429 -1.07 -16.54 5.08
CA MET A 429 0.14 -16.16 5.83
C MET A 429 0.00 -16.51 7.30
N LEU A 430 -1.11 -16.13 7.93
CA LEU A 430 -1.35 -16.43 9.33
C LEU A 430 -1.39 -17.94 9.58
N LEU A 431 -2.14 -18.68 8.78
CA LEU A 431 -2.28 -20.13 8.97
C LEU A 431 -0.98 -20.88 8.64
N CYS A 432 -0.22 -20.48 7.61
CA CYS A 432 1.10 -21.04 7.33
C CYS A 432 2.10 -20.87 8.48
N LEU A 433 2.02 -19.73 9.17
CA LEU A 433 2.95 -19.42 10.26
C LEU A 433 2.51 -19.98 11.62
N PHE A 434 1.20 -20.14 11.85
CA PHE A 434 0.69 -20.45 13.20
C PHE A 434 -0.09 -21.74 13.32
N TRP A 435 -0.54 -22.32 12.22
CA TRP A 435 -1.30 -23.57 12.21
C TRP A 435 -0.58 -24.68 11.43
N LYS A 436 -0.03 -25.64 12.17
CA LYS A 436 0.77 -26.76 11.64
C LYS A 436 0.01 -27.60 10.61
N ARG A 437 -1.32 -27.73 10.78
CA ARG A 437 -2.22 -28.56 9.97
C ARG A 437 -2.54 -27.98 8.59
N THR A 438 -2.10 -26.76 8.27
CA THR A 438 -2.34 -26.13 6.94
C THR A 438 -1.75 -27.00 5.83
N THR A 439 -2.60 -27.40 4.86
CA THR A 439 -2.21 -28.26 3.74
C THR A 439 -1.99 -27.48 2.46
N TYR A 440 -1.29 -28.07 1.52
CA TYR A 440 -1.11 -27.57 0.17
C TYR A 440 -2.44 -27.26 -0.55
N GLN A 441 -3.42 -28.17 -0.45
CA GLN A 441 -4.75 -28.01 -1.05
C GLN A 441 -5.52 -26.86 -0.38
N GLY A 442 -5.43 -26.75 0.96
CA GLY A 442 -6.02 -25.65 1.71
C GLY A 442 -5.43 -24.30 1.30
N ALA A 443 -4.12 -24.24 1.09
CA ALA A 443 -3.43 -23.04 0.64
C ALA A 443 -3.94 -22.54 -0.72
N ILE A 444 -4.03 -23.44 -1.71
CA ILE A 444 -4.56 -23.13 -3.05
C ILE A 444 -6.00 -22.66 -2.95
N ALA A 445 -6.85 -23.44 -2.28
CA ALA A 445 -8.28 -23.15 -2.19
C ALA A 445 -8.52 -21.78 -1.52
N GLY A 446 -7.79 -21.48 -0.45
CA GLY A 446 -7.93 -20.21 0.27
C GLY A 446 -7.48 -18.98 -0.52
N MET A 447 -6.33 -19.06 -1.20
CA MET A 447 -5.86 -17.95 -2.05
C MET A 447 -6.88 -17.62 -3.15
N VAL A 448 -7.37 -18.65 -3.84
CA VAL A 448 -8.34 -18.49 -4.93
C VAL A 448 -9.68 -17.99 -4.38
N ALA A 449 -10.17 -18.59 -3.29
CA ALA A 449 -11.43 -18.21 -2.66
C ALA A 449 -11.40 -16.77 -2.14
N GLY A 450 -10.31 -16.37 -1.46
CA GLY A 450 -10.16 -15.01 -0.95
C GLY A 450 -10.11 -13.97 -2.07
N GLY A 451 -9.27 -14.19 -3.07
CA GLY A 451 -9.18 -13.31 -4.23
C GLY A 451 -10.48 -13.20 -5.01
N ALA A 452 -11.14 -14.33 -5.32
CA ALA A 452 -12.42 -14.35 -6.03
C ALA A 452 -13.54 -13.68 -5.23
N MET A 453 -13.59 -13.88 -3.90
CA MET A 453 -14.62 -13.29 -3.06
C MET A 453 -14.54 -11.76 -3.02
N VAL A 454 -13.36 -11.15 -3.14
CA VAL A 454 -13.22 -9.69 -3.25
C VAL A 454 -13.95 -9.16 -4.48
N PHE A 455 -13.75 -9.79 -5.65
CA PHE A 455 -14.48 -9.41 -6.87
C PHE A 455 -15.98 -9.66 -6.73
N PHE A 456 -16.36 -10.84 -6.25
CA PHE A 456 -17.77 -11.20 -6.09
C PHE A 456 -18.48 -10.24 -5.11
N TRP A 457 -17.85 -9.95 -3.96
CA TRP A 457 -18.45 -9.02 -3.01
C TRP A 457 -18.60 -7.62 -3.60
N LYS A 458 -17.53 -7.07 -4.19
CA LYS A 458 -17.54 -5.70 -4.72
C LYS A 458 -18.50 -5.52 -5.89
N LEU A 459 -18.54 -6.47 -6.82
CA LEU A 459 -19.28 -6.32 -8.08
C LEU A 459 -20.73 -6.82 -7.99
N VAL A 460 -21.00 -7.79 -7.11
CA VAL A 460 -22.32 -8.45 -7.05
C VAL A 460 -23.06 -8.11 -5.75
N LEU A 461 -22.42 -8.26 -4.58
CA LEU A 461 -23.11 -8.12 -3.30
C LEU A 461 -23.18 -6.65 -2.82
N LYS A 462 -22.07 -5.91 -2.89
CA LYS A 462 -22.00 -4.53 -2.41
C LYS A 462 -23.03 -3.59 -3.05
N PRO A 463 -23.35 -3.70 -4.37
CA PRO A 463 -24.41 -2.89 -4.98
C PRO A 463 -25.81 -3.13 -4.43
N LEU A 464 -26.06 -4.26 -3.74
CA LEU A 464 -27.34 -4.54 -3.06
C LEU A 464 -27.56 -3.65 -1.84
N GLY A 465 -26.50 -3.02 -1.32
CA GLY A 465 -26.59 -2.12 -0.17
C GLY A 465 -26.87 -2.81 1.17
N GLY A 466 -27.29 -2.04 2.16
CA GLY A 466 -27.57 -2.55 3.49
C GLY A 466 -26.35 -3.21 4.14
N MET A 467 -26.51 -4.42 4.68
CA MET A 467 -25.42 -5.17 5.30
C MET A 467 -24.29 -5.59 4.31
N PHE A 468 -24.58 -5.61 3.02
CA PHE A 468 -23.58 -5.92 2.00
C PHE A 468 -22.73 -4.70 1.61
N GLY A 469 -23.09 -3.49 2.02
CA GLY A 469 -22.35 -2.25 1.75
C GLY A 469 -20.99 -2.13 2.44
N ILE A 470 -20.62 -3.10 3.29
CA ILE A 470 -19.33 -3.12 4.01
C ILE A 470 -18.15 -3.33 3.07
N TYR A 471 -16.96 -3.01 3.61
CA TYR A 471 -15.71 -3.18 2.89
C TYR A 471 -15.44 -4.65 2.58
N GLU A 472 -15.19 -4.95 1.31
CA GLU A 472 -15.05 -6.29 0.77
C GLU A 472 -13.96 -7.14 1.43
N LEU A 473 -12.94 -6.53 2.02
CA LEU A 473 -11.86 -7.25 2.71
C LEU A 473 -12.40 -8.10 3.87
N LEU A 474 -13.31 -7.58 4.68
CA LEU A 474 -13.79 -8.29 5.88
C LEU A 474 -14.44 -9.64 5.53
N PRO A 475 -15.49 -9.68 4.70
CA PRO A 475 -16.12 -10.96 4.33
C PRO A 475 -15.19 -11.88 3.54
N ALA A 476 -14.36 -11.33 2.65
CA ALA A 476 -13.44 -12.14 1.84
C ALA A 476 -12.32 -12.77 2.68
N PHE A 477 -11.81 -12.04 3.68
CA PHE A 477 -10.82 -12.57 4.62
C PHE A 477 -11.38 -13.72 5.44
N ILE A 478 -12.57 -13.54 6.02
CA ILE A 478 -13.25 -14.58 6.82
C ILE A 478 -13.54 -15.81 5.94
N PHE A 479 -14.05 -15.60 4.72
CA PHE A 479 -14.32 -16.69 3.80
C PHE A 479 -13.06 -17.46 3.43
N SER A 480 -11.94 -16.78 3.15
CA SER A 480 -10.66 -17.42 2.88
C SER A 480 -10.18 -18.26 4.08
N VAL A 481 -10.28 -17.76 5.32
CA VAL A 481 -9.94 -18.54 6.54
C VAL A 481 -10.77 -19.81 6.59
N ILE A 482 -12.10 -19.70 6.43
CA ILE A 482 -13.01 -20.86 6.48
C ILE A 482 -12.61 -21.90 5.42
N VAL A 483 -12.35 -21.47 4.19
CA VAL A 483 -11.97 -22.37 3.09
C VAL A 483 -10.63 -23.04 3.36
N ILE A 484 -9.60 -22.30 3.83
CA ILE A 484 -8.30 -22.92 4.16
C ILE A 484 -8.47 -23.98 5.24
N VAL A 485 -9.20 -23.65 6.31
CA VAL A 485 -9.40 -24.57 7.44
C VAL A 485 -10.19 -25.80 7.00
N ALA A 486 -11.32 -25.62 6.33
CA ALA A 486 -12.17 -26.73 5.88
C ALA A 486 -11.41 -27.66 4.94
N VAL A 487 -10.79 -27.13 3.89
CA VAL A 487 -10.03 -27.95 2.93
C VAL A 487 -8.83 -28.62 3.57
N SER A 488 -8.13 -27.92 4.48
CA SER A 488 -7.00 -28.53 5.19
C SER A 488 -7.44 -29.68 6.09
N LEU A 489 -8.59 -29.61 6.75
CA LEU A 489 -9.11 -30.69 7.58
C LEU A 489 -9.63 -31.88 6.75
N LEU A 490 -10.14 -31.64 5.55
CA LEU A 490 -10.67 -32.64 4.63
C LEU A 490 -9.59 -33.34 3.78
N THR A 491 -8.36 -32.83 3.78
CA THR A 491 -7.24 -33.39 3.00
C THR A 491 -6.22 -34.08 3.90
N ALA A 492 -5.33 -34.86 3.31
CA ALA A 492 -4.27 -35.57 4.04
C ALA A 492 -3.39 -34.59 4.85
N GLU A 493 -2.87 -35.04 5.96
CA GLU A 493 -1.95 -34.24 6.80
C GLU A 493 -0.68 -33.87 6.03
N PRO A 494 -0.04 -32.74 6.38
CA PRO A 494 1.26 -32.40 5.84
C PRO A 494 2.29 -33.47 6.14
N ASP A 495 3.28 -33.64 5.24
CA ASP A 495 4.37 -34.57 5.43
C ASP A 495 5.16 -34.27 6.72
N ALA A 496 5.70 -35.30 7.36
CA ALA A 496 6.47 -35.21 8.60
C ALA A 496 7.66 -34.20 8.48
N GLN A 497 8.25 -34.07 7.29
CA GLN A 497 9.32 -33.11 7.05
C GLN A 497 8.81 -31.65 7.16
N ILE A 498 7.65 -31.37 6.58
CA ILE A 498 7.00 -30.05 6.66
C ILE A 498 6.66 -29.70 8.12
N GLU A 499 6.19 -30.69 8.87
CA GLU A 499 5.88 -30.51 10.28
C GLU A 499 7.14 -30.27 11.13
N ALA A 500 8.22 -30.99 10.87
CA ALA A 500 9.50 -30.80 11.56
C ALA A 500 10.09 -29.40 11.29
N GLU A 501 9.98 -28.90 10.05
CA GLU A 501 10.39 -27.53 9.70
C GLU A 501 9.56 -26.48 10.43
N PHE A 502 8.24 -26.68 10.50
CA PHE A 502 7.35 -25.80 11.26
C PHE A 502 7.75 -25.72 12.74
N ASP A 503 8.02 -26.87 13.37
CA ASP A 503 8.41 -26.95 14.78
C ASP A 503 9.80 -26.33 15.01
N LYS A 504 10.76 -26.51 14.09
CA LYS A 504 12.07 -25.86 14.10
C LYS A 504 11.95 -24.31 14.05
N VAL A 505 11.14 -23.81 13.14
CA VAL A 505 10.87 -22.35 13.01
C VAL A 505 10.18 -21.82 14.26
N LYS A 506 9.21 -22.55 14.81
CA LYS A 506 8.51 -22.21 16.06
C LYS A 506 9.49 -22.12 17.24
N ALA A 507 10.42 -23.06 17.34
CA ALA A 507 11.43 -23.07 18.39
C ALA A 507 12.50 -21.97 18.25
N GLY A 508 12.69 -21.42 17.04
CA GLY A 508 13.69 -20.38 16.77
C GLY A 508 15.14 -20.83 16.88
N LYS A 509 15.40 -22.14 16.84
CA LYS A 509 16.75 -22.71 17.00
C LYS A 509 17.46 -22.82 15.64
N GLY A 510 18.68 -22.26 15.55
CA GLY A 510 19.58 -22.47 14.40
C GLY A 510 19.18 -21.75 13.11
N LEU A 511 18.44 -20.63 13.20
CA LEU A 511 17.96 -19.81 12.07
C LEU A 511 18.36 -18.35 12.30
N GLN A 512 19.66 -18.06 12.45
CA GLN A 512 20.21 -16.69 12.54
C GLN A 512 20.70 -16.22 11.20
#